data_f225aeab6b83fa40425615d617404dbb
#
_entry.id   f225aeab6b83fa40425615d617404dbb
#
_cell.length_a   1.000
_cell.length_b   1.000
_cell.length_c   1.000
_cell.angle_alpha   90.00
_cell.angle_beta   90.00
_cell.angle_gamma   90.00
#
_symmetry.space_group_name_H-M   'P 1'
#
loop_
_entity.id
_entity.type
_entity.pdbx_description
1 polymer ?
#
loop_
_entity_poly.entity_id
_entity_poly.type
_entity_poly.pdbx_seq_one_letter_code
_entity_poly.pdbx_strand_id
1 'polypeptide(L)'
;SSQLVAAPLDGAPEGTNVIGIYTWLKSNGSFTILNVDEEGNEINYGKGDVVASTPAETVALAAGGTPFTVAEDGLYYVAMNKADNQLTIIPATFGIIGDATPLQWNGETAMQASYNETQATVEYTISDVTLDKKEMKFRYSGDWGLEFPYQGGKVKLHTNMGYNGDNASAISEAFSECKGGGANFQVGKAGVYTVTLKLDLRTGQFSAKAVCTAEDTSSATLPEKMFVNGDAWGWPQDWST
;
A
#
# COMPACT_ATOMS: atom_id res chain seq x y z
N SER A 1 13.45 19.56 2.72
CA SER A 1 14.01 18.33 3.29
C SER A 1 12.94 17.61 4.09
N SER A 2 12.83 16.30 3.93
CA SER A 2 11.92 15.46 4.73
C SER A 2 12.72 14.83 5.86
N GLN A 3 12.21 14.91 7.09
CA GLN A 3 12.82 14.24 8.23
C GLN A 3 12.47 12.75 8.19
N LEU A 4 13.48 11.88 8.32
CA LEU A 4 13.26 10.46 8.55
C LEU A 4 12.70 10.28 9.96
N VAL A 5 11.59 9.56 10.08
CA VAL A 5 10.98 9.24 11.36
C VAL A 5 11.17 7.76 11.68
N ALA A 6 11.18 7.43 12.97
CA ALA A 6 11.22 6.03 13.38
C ALA A 6 10.01 5.30 12.79
N ALA A 7 10.29 4.38 11.88
CA ALA A 7 9.25 3.51 11.36
C ALA A 7 9.11 2.33 12.34
N PRO A 8 7.90 2.05 12.83
CA PRO A 8 7.64 0.79 13.51
C PRO A 8 7.74 -0.34 12.49
N LEU A 9 8.91 -0.90 12.34
CA LEU A 9 9.11 -2.12 11.56
C LEU A 9 8.69 -3.31 12.40
N ASP A 10 7.83 -4.15 11.86
CA ASP A 10 7.46 -5.41 12.50
C ASP A 10 8.71 -6.27 12.75
N GLY A 11 8.73 -6.95 13.90
CA GLY A 11 9.87 -7.79 14.29
C GLY A 11 11.11 -7.00 14.68
N ALA A 12 11.07 -5.67 14.68
CA ALA A 12 12.13 -4.86 15.24
C ALA A 12 12.09 -4.94 16.77
N PRO A 13 13.23 -5.19 17.45
CA PRO A 13 13.29 -5.10 18.91
C PRO A 13 12.89 -3.71 19.41
N GLU A 14 12.36 -3.64 20.63
CA GLU A 14 12.10 -2.36 21.28
C GLU A 14 13.39 -1.51 21.31
N GLY A 15 13.28 -0.23 20.96
CA GLY A 15 14.42 0.68 20.84
C GLY A 15 15.25 0.48 19.57
N THR A 16 14.71 -0.16 18.53
CA THR A 16 15.38 -0.32 17.24
C THR A 16 15.91 1.01 16.70
N ASN A 17 17.12 0.98 16.14
CA ASN A 17 17.71 2.11 15.42
C ASN A 17 17.34 2.14 13.92
N VAL A 18 16.34 1.36 13.49
CA VAL A 18 15.84 1.43 12.11
C VAL A 18 14.77 2.50 12.01
N ILE A 19 15.00 3.46 11.14
CA ILE A 19 14.07 4.54 10.83
C ILE A 19 13.78 4.55 9.35
N GLY A 20 12.63 5.08 8.94
CA GLY A 20 12.30 5.14 7.52
C GLY A 20 11.18 6.13 7.21
N ILE A 21 11.04 6.42 5.93
CA ILE A 21 10.03 7.34 5.41
C ILE A 21 9.59 6.92 4.03
N TYR A 22 8.31 7.08 3.74
CA TYR A 22 7.81 7.12 2.37
C TYR A 22 8.06 8.50 1.77
N THR A 23 8.68 8.56 0.60
CA THR A 23 8.95 9.82 -0.08
C THR A 23 8.82 9.66 -1.60
N TRP A 24 8.36 10.73 -2.27
CA TRP A 24 8.37 10.77 -3.73
C TRP A 24 9.75 11.20 -4.22
N LEU A 25 10.41 10.36 -5.01
CA LEU A 25 11.70 10.64 -5.62
C LEU A 25 11.57 10.79 -7.13
N LYS A 26 12.38 11.70 -7.70
CA LYS A 26 12.42 11.97 -9.14
C LYS A 26 13.71 11.39 -9.72
N SER A 27 13.62 10.75 -10.90
CA SER A 27 14.74 10.12 -11.60
C SER A 27 15.81 11.10 -12.05
N ASN A 28 15.45 12.37 -12.29
CA ASN A 28 16.38 13.44 -12.64
C ASN A 28 16.95 14.17 -11.42
N GLY A 29 16.62 13.71 -10.20
CA GLY A 29 17.08 14.26 -8.94
C GLY A 29 18.12 13.38 -8.26
N SER A 30 18.74 13.94 -7.23
CA SER A 30 19.59 13.19 -6.32
C SER A 30 19.38 13.69 -4.88
N PHE A 31 19.72 12.86 -3.90
CA PHE A 31 19.64 13.24 -2.50
C PHE A 31 20.80 12.64 -1.69
N THR A 32 21.00 13.18 -0.52
CA THR A 32 21.91 12.68 0.51
C THR A 32 21.18 12.57 1.83
N ILE A 33 21.74 11.82 2.75
CA ILE A 33 21.24 11.78 4.12
C ILE A 33 22.04 12.78 4.94
N LEU A 34 21.35 13.78 5.50
CA LEU A 34 21.96 14.75 6.39
C LEU A 34 21.81 14.28 7.84
N ASN A 35 22.93 14.09 8.51
CA ASN A 35 22.97 13.94 9.97
C ASN A 35 23.38 15.26 10.59
N VAL A 36 22.64 15.67 11.62
CA VAL A 36 22.97 16.83 12.45
C VAL A 36 23.17 16.31 13.86
N ASP A 37 24.37 16.51 14.43
CA ASP A 37 24.68 16.09 15.79
C ASP A 37 24.11 17.07 16.85
N GLU A 38 24.33 16.75 18.14
CA GLU A 38 23.83 17.57 19.25
C GLU A 38 24.48 18.95 19.30
N GLU A 39 25.69 19.12 18.76
CA GLU A 39 26.41 20.35 18.66
C GLU A 39 26.03 21.19 17.41
N GLY A 40 25.19 20.62 16.52
CA GLY A 40 24.73 21.26 15.29
C GLY A 40 25.69 21.08 14.10
N ASN A 41 26.69 20.18 14.20
CA ASN A 41 27.55 19.87 13.06
C ASN A 41 26.79 19.03 12.03
N GLU A 42 26.95 19.33 10.77
CA GLU A 42 26.27 18.68 9.65
C GLU A 42 27.23 17.74 8.91
N ILE A 43 26.80 16.50 8.73
CA ILE A 43 27.50 15.51 7.91
C ILE A 43 26.52 14.98 6.86
N ASN A 44 26.88 15.17 5.58
CA ASN A 44 26.15 14.60 4.46
C ASN A 44 26.72 13.22 4.14
N TYR A 45 25.82 12.21 4.12
CA TYR A 45 26.14 10.85 3.73
C TYR A 45 25.53 10.56 2.35
N GLY A 46 26.33 9.99 1.48
CA GLY A 46 25.93 9.44 0.20
C GLY A 46 26.14 7.94 0.16
N LYS A 47 26.04 7.39 -1.04
CA LYS A 47 26.20 5.97 -1.35
C LYS A 47 27.66 5.55 -1.16
N GLY A 48 27.89 4.54 -0.33
CA GLY A 48 29.11 3.77 -0.19
C GLY A 48 29.00 2.39 -0.86
N ASP A 49 29.65 1.40 -0.30
CA ASP A 49 29.66 0.04 -0.83
C ASP A 49 28.30 -0.65 -0.72
N VAL A 50 28.00 -1.50 -1.71
CA VAL A 50 26.80 -2.36 -1.66
C VAL A 50 27.04 -3.46 -0.61
N VAL A 51 26.13 -3.54 0.36
CA VAL A 51 26.14 -4.52 1.45
C VAL A 51 25.27 -5.73 1.12
N ALA A 52 24.11 -5.49 0.51
CA ALA A 52 23.19 -6.52 0.06
C ALA A 52 22.43 -6.07 -1.20
N SER A 53 22.07 -7.02 -2.06
CA SER A 53 21.29 -6.75 -3.27
C SER A 53 19.86 -7.29 -3.18
N THR A 54 19.58 -8.13 -2.22
CA THR A 54 18.28 -8.76 -1.98
C THR A 54 17.90 -8.65 -0.50
N PRO A 55 16.62 -8.47 -0.13
CA PRO A 55 15.43 -8.30 -1.01
C PRO A 55 15.37 -6.96 -1.73
N ALA A 56 16.20 -5.97 -1.32
CA ALA A 56 16.39 -4.68 -1.96
C ALA A 56 17.86 -4.25 -1.80
N GLU A 57 18.35 -3.37 -2.68
CA GLU A 57 19.71 -2.86 -2.57
C GLU A 57 19.90 -2.12 -1.24
N THR A 58 20.83 -2.61 -0.44
CA THR A 58 21.27 -1.99 0.82
C THR A 58 22.72 -1.58 0.68
N VAL A 59 23.03 -0.35 1.02
CA VAL A 59 24.38 0.22 0.90
C VAL A 59 24.88 0.77 2.23
N ALA A 60 26.18 0.73 2.43
CA ALA A 60 26.81 1.48 3.52
C ALA A 60 26.69 2.99 3.24
N LEU A 61 26.46 3.78 4.26
CA LEU A 61 26.52 5.24 4.18
C LEU A 61 27.97 5.70 4.26
N ALA A 62 28.39 6.55 3.33
CA ALA A 62 29.73 7.14 3.29
C ALA A 62 29.64 8.66 3.43
N ALA A 63 30.39 9.23 4.39
CA ALA A 63 30.51 10.68 4.52
C ALA A 63 31.13 11.27 3.24
N GLY A 64 30.45 12.23 2.61
CA GLY A 64 30.85 12.79 1.32
C GLY A 64 30.73 11.80 0.14
N GLY A 65 30.03 10.68 0.31
CA GLY A 65 29.80 9.69 -0.74
C GLY A 65 28.94 10.22 -1.89
N THR A 66 28.82 9.44 -2.97
CA THR A 66 28.01 9.82 -4.13
C THR A 66 26.54 9.98 -3.75
N PRO A 67 25.86 11.07 -4.16
CA PRO A 67 24.43 11.22 -3.90
C PRO A 67 23.62 10.03 -4.44
N PHE A 68 22.55 9.70 -3.74
CA PHE A 68 21.60 8.66 -4.17
C PHE A 68 20.76 9.16 -5.34
N THR A 69 20.46 8.25 -6.27
CA THR A 69 19.55 8.48 -7.40
C THR A 69 18.61 7.30 -7.53
N VAL A 70 17.48 7.51 -8.20
CA VAL A 70 16.54 6.46 -8.58
C VAL A 70 16.36 6.42 -10.09
N ALA A 71 15.99 5.26 -10.63
CA ALA A 71 15.84 5.08 -12.06
C ALA A 71 14.56 5.70 -12.64
N GLU A 72 13.49 5.72 -11.82
CA GLU A 72 12.17 6.17 -12.23
C GLU A 72 11.57 7.11 -11.19
N ASP A 73 10.69 8.03 -11.63
CA ASP A 73 9.89 8.83 -10.73
C ASP A 73 8.89 7.93 -10.00
N GLY A 74 8.79 8.09 -8.68
CA GLY A 74 7.86 7.24 -7.93
C GLY A 74 7.90 7.43 -6.44
N LEU A 75 7.00 6.71 -5.76
CA LEU A 75 7.03 6.57 -4.32
C LEU A 75 8.07 5.52 -3.94
N TYR A 76 8.91 5.88 -2.98
CA TYR A 76 9.91 4.99 -2.40
C TYR A 76 9.79 4.97 -0.87
N TYR A 77 10.10 3.82 -0.30
CA TYR A 77 10.40 3.74 1.12
C TYR A 77 11.91 3.77 1.30
N VAL A 78 12.37 4.76 2.04
CA VAL A 78 13.80 4.93 2.37
C VAL A 78 13.98 4.52 3.83
N ALA A 79 14.69 3.42 4.06
CA ALA A 79 14.96 2.87 5.38
C ALA A 79 16.44 3.03 5.74
N MET A 80 16.71 3.53 6.94
CA MET A 80 18.06 3.66 7.48
C MET A 80 18.23 2.78 8.73
N ASN A 81 19.23 1.92 8.70
CA ASN A 81 19.71 1.22 9.87
C ASN A 81 20.87 2.02 10.49
N LYS A 82 20.56 2.75 11.56
CA LYS A 82 21.54 3.62 12.25
C LYS A 82 22.64 2.84 12.96
N ALA A 83 22.35 1.60 13.41
CA ALA A 83 23.33 0.78 14.11
C ALA A 83 24.46 0.32 13.19
N ASP A 84 24.13 -0.04 11.95
CA ASP A 84 25.06 -0.55 10.95
C ASP A 84 25.47 0.52 9.93
N ASN A 85 24.92 1.72 10.05
CA ASN A 85 25.13 2.85 9.14
C ASN A 85 24.84 2.50 7.67
N GLN A 86 23.64 1.89 7.45
CA GLN A 86 23.21 1.40 6.15
C GLN A 86 21.89 2.04 5.71
N LEU A 87 21.71 2.16 4.40
CA LEU A 87 20.48 2.66 3.78
C LEU A 87 19.95 1.67 2.76
N THR A 88 18.61 1.49 2.76
CA THR A 88 17.88 0.71 1.76
C THR A 88 16.82 1.60 1.11
N ILE A 89 16.70 1.55 -0.22
CA ILE A 89 15.71 2.31 -0.99
C ILE A 89 14.83 1.31 -1.73
N ILE A 90 13.52 1.34 -1.47
CA ILE A 90 12.56 0.35 -1.95
C ILE A 90 11.49 1.04 -2.77
N PRO A 91 11.30 0.70 -4.06
CA PRO A 91 10.15 1.18 -4.83
C PRO A 91 8.84 0.68 -4.19
N ALA A 92 7.90 1.59 -3.96
CA ALA A 92 6.60 1.27 -3.35
C ALA A 92 5.47 1.40 -4.39
N THR A 93 5.48 0.53 -5.41
CA THR A 93 4.48 0.51 -6.49
C THR A 93 3.30 -0.36 -6.08
N PHE A 94 2.25 0.26 -5.53
CA PHE A 94 1.09 -0.46 -5.01
C PHE A 94 0.18 -1.03 -6.08
N GLY A 95 -0.40 -2.19 -5.77
CA GLY A 95 -1.54 -2.82 -6.42
C GLY A 95 -2.54 -3.33 -5.40
N ILE A 96 -3.70 -3.76 -5.88
CA ILE A 96 -4.72 -4.46 -5.08
C ILE A 96 -4.49 -5.98 -5.18
N ILE A 97 -4.72 -6.68 -4.06
CA ILE A 97 -4.57 -8.13 -3.94
C ILE A 97 -5.64 -8.69 -3.01
N GLY A 98 -6.08 -9.91 -3.25
CA GLY A 98 -7.07 -10.60 -2.42
C GLY A 98 -8.15 -11.29 -3.24
N ASP A 99 -8.91 -12.19 -2.63
CA ASP A 99 -9.95 -12.98 -3.30
C ASP A 99 -10.97 -12.12 -4.06
N ALA A 100 -11.16 -10.85 -3.64
CA ALA A 100 -12.03 -9.92 -4.33
C ALA A 100 -11.44 -9.41 -5.66
N THR A 101 -10.13 -9.52 -5.88
CA THR A 101 -9.43 -8.89 -7.01
C THR A 101 -9.21 -9.84 -8.18
N PRO A 102 -8.96 -9.34 -9.42
CA PRO A 102 -8.80 -10.17 -10.60
C PRO A 102 -7.73 -11.27 -10.50
N LEU A 103 -6.61 -10.99 -9.84
CA LEU A 103 -5.51 -11.94 -9.65
C LEU A 103 -5.58 -12.70 -8.32
N GLN A 104 -6.60 -12.42 -7.50
CA GLN A 104 -6.79 -12.99 -6.18
C GLN A 104 -5.54 -12.81 -5.29
N TRP A 105 -5.13 -13.82 -4.53
CA TRP A 105 -3.92 -13.81 -3.70
C TRP A 105 -2.63 -14.15 -4.47
N ASN A 106 -2.72 -14.38 -5.80
CA ASN A 106 -1.59 -14.82 -6.62
C ASN A 106 -0.74 -13.67 -7.16
N GLY A 107 -1.22 -12.43 -7.06
CA GLY A 107 -0.48 -11.24 -7.52
C GLY A 107 -1.24 -9.95 -7.33
N GLU A 108 -0.53 -8.85 -7.49
CA GLU A 108 -1.12 -7.51 -7.45
C GLU A 108 -1.72 -7.13 -8.81
N THR A 109 -2.97 -6.64 -8.80
CA THR A 109 -3.51 -5.89 -9.93
C THR A 109 -3.03 -4.45 -9.78
N ALA A 110 -2.20 -4.00 -10.72
CA ALA A 110 -1.46 -2.73 -10.63
C ALA A 110 -2.38 -1.51 -10.56
N MET A 111 -2.00 -0.55 -9.74
CA MET A 111 -2.63 0.77 -9.62
C MET A 111 -1.73 1.84 -10.24
N GLN A 112 -2.32 2.97 -10.65
CA GLN A 112 -1.60 4.11 -11.19
C GLN A 112 -1.33 5.15 -10.11
N ALA A 113 -0.07 5.56 -9.98
CA ALA A 113 0.34 6.57 -9.02
C ALA A 113 0.14 7.99 -9.57
N SER A 114 -0.29 8.90 -8.71
CA SER A 114 -0.35 10.34 -8.94
C SER A 114 0.21 11.07 -7.73
N TYR A 115 1.16 11.98 -7.95
CA TYR A 115 1.77 12.79 -6.91
C TYR A 115 1.29 14.24 -6.97
N ASN A 116 0.78 14.74 -5.87
CA ASN A 116 0.43 16.13 -5.69
C ASN A 116 1.46 16.82 -4.79
N GLU A 117 2.37 17.57 -5.39
CA GLU A 117 3.46 18.26 -4.69
C GLU A 117 2.94 19.31 -3.69
N THR A 118 1.90 20.06 -4.07
CA THR A 118 1.32 21.11 -3.21
C THR A 118 0.69 20.55 -1.94
N GLN A 119 -0.02 19.43 -2.08
CA GLN A 119 -0.65 18.74 -0.96
C GLN A 119 0.28 17.77 -0.24
N ALA A 120 1.43 17.47 -0.83
CA ALA A 120 2.35 16.42 -0.40
C ALA A 120 1.63 15.07 -0.24
N THR A 121 0.84 14.69 -1.24
CA THR A 121 0.09 13.42 -1.23
C THR A 121 0.41 12.58 -2.45
N VAL A 122 0.40 11.25 -2.26
CA VAL A 122 0.44 10.28 -3.35
C VAL A 122 -0.87 9.50 -3.34
N GLU A 123 -1.51 9.40 -4.49
CA GLU A 123 -2.70 8.57 -4.68
C GLU A 123 -2.41 7.47 -5.70
N TYR A 124 -2.68 6.24 -5.33
CA TYR A 124 -2.73 5.09 -6.22
C TYR A 124 -4.17 4.80 -6.55
N THR A 125 -4.51 4.78 -7.83
CA THR A 125 -5.90 4.56 -8.29
C THR A 125 -5.95 3.47 -9.34
N ILE A 126 -6.97 2.63 -9.26
CA ILE A 126 -7.39 1.74 -10.34
C ILE A 126 -8.87 1.99 -10.58
N SER A 127 -9.24 2.25 -11.84
CA SER A 127 -10.62 2.44 -12.28
C SER A 127 -11.11 1.24 -13.05
N ASP A 128 -12.43 1.07 -13.11
CA ASP A 128 -13.12 0.04 -13.89
C ASP A 128 -12.65 -1.39 -13.56
N VAL A 129 -12.24 -1.62 -12.30
CA VAL A 129 -11.84 -2.95 -11.84
C VAL A 129 -13.06 -3.72 -11.32
N THR A 130 -13.21 -4.96 -11.79
CA THR A 130 -14.23 -5.87 -11.25
C THR A 130 -13.75 -6.43 -9.94
N LEU A 131 -14.57 -6.27 -8.89
CA LEU A 131 -14.33 -6.86 -7.57
C LEU A 131 -15.47 -7.79 -7.18
N ASP A 132 -15.11 -8.94 -6.61
CA ASP A 132 -16.04 -9.86 -5.97
C ASP A 132 -16.39 -9.41 -4.54
N LYS A 133 -17.51 -9.89 -4.00
CA LYS A 133 -17.89 -9.70 -2.59
C LYS A 133 -17.04 -10.58 -1.67
N LYS A 134 -15.75 -10.25 -1.57
CA LYS A 134 -14.73 -10.97 -0.80
C LYS A 134 -13.71 -9.98 -0.22
N GLU A 135 -12.56 -10.47 0.21
CA GLU A 135 -11.53 -9.70 0.88
C GLU A 135 -10.43 -9.19 -0.06
N MET A 136 -9.86 -8.03 0.29
CA MET A 136 -8.72 -7.44 -0.41
C MET A 136 -7.78 -6.67 0.53
N LYS A 137 -6.59 -6.42 0.05
CA LYS A 137 -5.58 -5.51 0.63
C LYS A 137 -4.86 -4.75 -0.49
N PHE A 138 -3.96 -3.86 -0.08
CA PHE A 138 -2.98 -3.23 -0.98
C PHE A 138 -1.60 -3.83 -0.69
N ARG A 139 -0.79 -4.05 -1.72
CA ARG A 139 0.55 -4.60 -1.58
C ARG A 139 1.48 -4.04 -2.65
N TYR A 140 2.77 -3.96 -2.35
CA TYR A 140 3.85 -3.69 -3.30
C TYR A 140 4.99 -4.71 -3.09
N SER A 141 5.95 -4.74 -4.01
CA SER A 141 7.13 -5.64 -3.96
C SER A 141 6.90 -7.14 -4.13
N GLY A 142 5.67 -7.61 -4.37
CA GLY A 142 5.39 -9.05 -4.55
C GLY A 142 5.46 -9.89 -3.28
N ASP A 143 5.72 -9.30 -2.11
CA ASP A 143 5.79 -10.00 -0.83
C ASP A 143 5.03 -9.25 0.28
N TRP A 144 4.70 -9.94 1.35
CA TRP A 144 3.98 -9.39 2.51
C TRP A 144 4.85 -8.55 3.42
N GLY A 145 6.14 -8.65 3.28
CA GLY A 145 7.11 -7.85 3.98
C GLY A 145 8.52 -8.13 3.53
N LEU A 146 9.39 -7.13 3.64
CA LEU A 146 10.81 -7.25 3.37
C LEU A 146 11.58 -7.37 4.68
N GLU A 147 12.47 -8.34 4.74
CA GLU A 147 13.33 -8.56 5.90
C GLU A 147 14.73 -7.99 5.62
N PHE A 148 15.25 -7.25 6.58
CA PHE A 148 16.60 -6.69 6.54
C PHE A 148 17.44 -7.27 7.68
N PRO A 149 18.76 -7.54 7.46
CA PRO A 149 19.69 -7.85 8.55
C PRO A 149 19.73 -6.73 9.59
N TYR A 150 19.70 -7.09 10.86
CA TYR A 150 19.81 -6.15 11.97
C TYR A 150 20.35 -6.83 13.22
N GLN A 151 21.53 -6.41 13.69
CA GLN A 151 22.17 -6.86 14.95
C GLN A 151 22.16 -8.38 15.12
N GLY A 152 22.52 -9.15 14.10
CA GLY A 152 22.53 -10.61 14.12
C GLY A 152 21.14 -11.28 14.00
N GLY A 153 20.07 -10.49 13.91
CA GLY A 153 18.70 -10.89 13.62
C GLY A 153 18.18 -10.24 12.35
N LYS A 154 16.85 -10.05 12.27
CA LYS A 154 16.17 -9.41 11.16
C LYS A 154 15.08 -8.47 11.66
N VAL A 155 14.85 -7.38 10.93
CA VAL A 155 13.66 -6.52 11.03
C VAL A 155 12.82 -6.67 9.78
N LYS A 156 11.52 -6.52 9.91
CA LYS A 156 10.57 -6.67 8.81
C LYS A 156 9.82 -5.38 8.55
N LEU A 157 9.80 -4.94 7.27
CA LEU A 157 8.93 -3.90 6.78
C LEU A 157 7.68 -4.54 6.17
N HIS A 158 6.49 -4.19 6.63
CA HIS A 158 5.26 -4.53 5.92
C HIS A 158 5.20 -3.83 4.57
N THR A 159 5.10 -4.61 3.51
CA THR A 159 4.88 -4.12 2.14
C THR A 159 3.42 -4.20 1.73
N ASN A 160 2.53 -4.38 2.69
CA ASN A 160 1.10 -4.42 2.49
C ASN A 160 0.38 -3.47 3.44
N MET A 161 -0.71 -2.89 2.97
CA MET A 161 -1.59 -2.01 3.72
C MET A 161 -2.97 -2.63 3.79
N GLY A 162 -3.53 -2.68 4.97
CA GLY A 162 -4.89 -3.14 5.24
C GLY A 162 -5.63 -2.17 6.13
N TYR A 163 -6.85 -2.51 6.51
CA TYR A 163 -7.67 -1.72 7.43
C TYR A 163 -6.94 -1.51 8.77
N ASN A 164 -7.05 -0.29 9.32
CA ASN A 164 -6.43 0.05 10.60
C ASN A 164 -7.22 -0.52 11.79
N GLY A 165 -7.36 -1.83 11.85
CA GLY A 165 -8.05 -2.58 12.89
C GLY A 165 -7.56 -4.02 12.93
N ASP A 166 -8.05 -4.80 13.90
CA ASP A 166 -7.62 -6.19 14.11
C ASP A 166 -8.47 -7.20 13.33
N ASN A 167 -9.66 -6.80 12.90
CA ASN A 167 -10.58 -7.63 12.14
C ASN A 167 -10.89 -7.00 10.78
N ALA A 168 -11.21 -7.83 9.80
CA ALA A 168 -11.65 -7.37 8.50
C ALA A 168 -12.84 -6.40 8.62
N SER A 169 -12.80 -5.33 7.84
CA SER A 169 -13.83 -4.29 7.84
C SER A 169 -14.21 -3.91 6.43
N ALA A 170 -15.46 -3.47 6.23
CA ALA A 170 -15.93 -3.05 4.92
C ALA A 170 -15.10 -1.88 4.40
N ILE A 171 -14.63 -1.99 3.14
CA ILE A 171 -14.11 -0.82 2.45
C ILE A 171 -15.29 0.07 2.05
N SER A 172 -15.18 1.37 2.33
CA SER A 172 -16.26 2.33 2.10
C SER A 172 -15.94 3.29 0.94
N GLU A 173 -16.93 4.07 0.53
CA GLU A 173 -16.75 5.15 -0.44
C GLU A 173 -16.02 6.37 0.15
N ALA A 174 -15.99 6.48 1.47
CA ALA A 174 -15.16 7.45 2.19
C ALA A 174 -13.80 6.83 2.54
N PHE A 175 -12.77 7.67 2.66
CA PHE A 175 -11.45 7.21 3.07
C PHE A 175 -11.47 6.62 4.49
N SER A 176 -10.97 5.40 4.62
CA SER A 176 -10.71 4.70 5.89
C SER A 176 -9.22 4.58 6.11
N GLU A 177 -8.77 4.75 7.34
CA GLU A 177 -7.34 4.62 7.68
C GLU A 177 -6.82 3.21 7.42
N CYS A 178 -5.57 3.16 6.97
CA CYS A 178 -4.83 1.92 6.72
C CYS A 178 -3.57 1.88 7.59
N LYS A 179 -3.11 0.67 7.89
CA LYS A 179 -1.80 0.43 8.49
C LYS A 179 -1.06 -0.71 7.78
N GLY A 180 0.26 -0.70 7.88
CA GLY A 180 1.10 -1.82 7.46
C GLY A 180 0.70 -3.10 8.21
N GLY A 181 0.53 -4.21 7.48
CA GLY A 181 0.08 -5.47 8.07
C GLY A 181 -1.36 -5.47 8.62
N GLY A 182 -2.13 -4.39 8.43
CA GLY A 182 -3.51 -4.27 8.94
C GLY A 182 -4.45 -5.37 8.44
N ALA A 183 -5.66 -5.44 8.99
CA ALA A 183 -6.67 -6.42 8.62
C ALA A 183 -7.13 -6.29 7.15
N ASN A 184 -7.75 -7.31 6.59
CA ASN A 184 -8.30 -7.25 5.23
C ASN A 184 -9.47 -6.25 5.15
N PHE A 185 -9.62 -5.62 4.00
CA PHE A 185 -10.86 -4.94 3.63
C PHE A 185 -11.84 -5.94 3.06
N GLN A 186 -13.11 -5.80 3.45
CA GLN A 186 -14.23 -6.58 2.90
C GLN A 186 -14.95 -5.75 1.83
N VAL A 187 -15.00 -6.25 0.59
CA VAL A 187 -15.84 -5.67 -0.46
C VAL A 187 -17.29 -6.05 -0.20
N GLY A 188 -18.16 -5.04 -0.04
CA GLY A 188 -19.55 -5.25 0.41
C GLY A 188 -20.47 -5.90 -0.63
N LYS A 189 -20.21 -5.70 -1.92
CA LYS A 189 -20.96 -6.24 -3.05
C LYS A 189 -20.06 -6.46 -4.27
N ALA A 190 -20.40 -7.42 -5.11
CA ALA A 190 -19.71 -7.61 -6.38
C ALA A 190 -20.08 -6.48 -7.36
N GLY A 191 -19.12 -6.07 -8.19
CA GLY A 191 -19.35 -5.01 -9.16
C GLY A 191 -18.07 -4.42 -9.74
N VAL A 192 -18.24 -3.31 -10.45
CA VAL A 192 -17.14 -2.52 -11.01
C VAL A 192 -16.84 -1.36 -10.07
N TYR A 193 -15.57 -1.13 -9.80
CA TYR A 193 -15.11 -0.19 -8.79
C TYR A 193 -14.02 0.75 -9.31
N THR A 194 -13.98 1.93 -8.70
CA THR A 194 -12.77 2.75 -8.62
C THR A 194 -12.22 2.64 -7.21
N VAL A 195 -10.99 2.12 -7.08
CA VAL A 195 -10.30 1.94 -5.79
C VAL A 195 -9.15 2.93 -5.69
N THR A 196 -9.02 3.60 -4.55
CA THR A 196 -7.96 4.58 -4.29
C THR A 196 -7.28 4.27 -2.96
N LEU A 197 -5.95 4.20 -2.98
CA LEU A 197 -5.08 4.23 -1.80
C LEU A 197 -4.35 5.57 -1.78
N LYS A 198 -4.45 6.31 -0.69
CA LYS A 198 -3.84 7.63 -0.52
C LYS A 198 -2.83 7.61 0.61
N LEU A 199 -1.68 8.23 0.39
CA LEU A 199 -0.66 8.51 1.40
C LEU A 199 -0.51 10.03 1.56
N ASP A 200 -0.58 10.52 2.79
CA ASP A 200 -0.11 11.85 3.17
C ASP A 200 1.37 11.74 3.55
N LEU A 201 2.25 12.34 2.74
CA LEU A 201 3.70 12.29 2.97
C LEU A 201 4.17 13.08 4.18
N ARG A 202 3.37 14.01 4.71
CA ARG A 202 3.71 14.80 5.91
C ARG A 202 3.53 13.98 7.18
N THR A 203 2.53 13.10 7.19
CA THR A 203 2.16 12.30 8.36
C THR A 203 2.55 10.84 8.23
N GLY A 204 2.81 10.36 6.99
CA GLY A 204 3.00 8.93 6.70
C GLY A 204 1.70 8.11 6.77
N GLN A 205 0.54 8.79 6.91
CA GLN A 205 -0.75 8.11 7.08
C GLN A 205 -1.32 7.64 5.74
N PHE A 206 -1.60 6.36 5.67
CA PHE A 206 -2.36 5.75 4.56
C PHE A 206 -3.85 5.73 4.84
N SER A 207 -4.63 5.90 3.78
CA SER A 207 -6.08 5.72 3.80
C SER A 207 -6.58 5.17 2.45
N ALA A 208 -7.69 4.44 2.46
CA ALA A 208 -8.23 3.83 1.26
C ALA A 208 -9.74 4.00 1.15
N LYS A 209 -10.24 4.01 -0.08
CA LYS A 209 -11.67 3.96 -0.41
C LYS A 209 -11.91 3.12 -1.66
N ALA A 210 -13.15 2.64 -1.81
CA ALA A 210 -13.62 2.00 -3.03
C ALA A 210 -15.03 2.47 -3.35
N VAL A 211 -15.21 3.02 -4.55
CA VAL A 211 -16.50 3.51 -5.06
C VAL A 211 -17.02 2.51 -6.08
N CYS A 212 -18.17 1.90 -5.79
CA CYS A 212 -18.86 1.04 -6.75
C CYS A 212 -19.52 1.87 -7.84
N THR A 213 -19.09 1.71 -9.09
CA THR A 213 -19.63 2.44 -10.25
C THR A 213 -20.75 1.65 -10.95
N ALA A 214 -20.73 0.31 -10.84
CA ALA A 214 -21.78 -0.57 -11.34
C ALA A 214 -21.85 -1.85 -10.51
N GLU A 215 -23.04 -2.18 -9.98
CA GLU A 215 -23.23 -3.43 -9.25
C GLU A 215 -23.36 -4.62 -10.20
N ASP A 216 -22.74 -5.73 -9.85
CA ASP A 216 -23.03 -7.01 -10.53
C ASP A 216 -24.30 -7.63 -9.91
N THR A 217 -25.39 -7.54 -10.67
CA THR A 217 -26.67 -8.14 -10.29
C THR A 217 -26.84 -9.55 -10.84
N SER A 218 -25.85 -10.10 -11.55
CA SER A 218 -25.94 -11.43 -12.18
C SER A 218 -26.05 -12.58 -11.17
N SER A 219 -25.61 -12.36 -9.92
CA SER A 219 -25.77 -13.29 -8.82
C SER A 219 -27.05 -13.12 -8.03
N ALA A 220 -27.97 -12.26 -8.47
CA ALA A 220 -29.30 -12.21 -7.89
C ALA A 220 -29.93 -13.58 -8.03
N THR A 221 -30.08 -14.29 -6.93
CA THR A 221 -30.77 -15.59 -6.88
C THR A 221 -32.15 -15.39 -7.48
N LEU A 222 -32.40 -16.11 -8.56
CA LEU A 222 -33.77 -16.18 -9.09
C LEU A 222 -34.71 -16.55 -7.94
N PRO A 223 -35.86 -15.89 -7.82
CA PRO A 223 -36.80 -16.22 -6.75
C PRO A 223 -37.18 -17.70 -6.86
N GLU A 224 -37.21 -18.38 -5.73
CA GLU A 224 -37.56 -19.81 -5.62
C GLU A 224 -38.92 -20.12 -6.25
N LYS A 225 -39.75 -19.09 -6.37
CA LYS A 225 -41.04 -19.09 -7.07
C LYS A 225 -41.18 -17.83 -7.91
N MET A 226 -41.53 -18.04 -9.18
CA MET A 226 -41.82 -16.94 -10.10
C MET A 226 -43.34 -16.94 -10.35
N PHE A 227 -43.95 -15.76 -10.13
CA PHE A 227 -45.37 -15.52 -10.45
C PHE A 227 -45.44 -14.62 -11.65
N VAL A 228 -46.16 -15.02 -12.67
CA VAL A 228 -46.50 -14.15 -13.80
C VAL A 228 -47.85 -13.51 -13.50
N ASN A 229 -47.89 -12.19 -13.35
CA ASN A 229 -49.13 -11.44 -13.14
C ASN A 229 -49.36 -10.53 -14.31
N GLY A 230 -50.53 -10.63 -14.93
CA GLY A 230 -50.93 -9.74 -16.04
C GLY A 230 -52.19 -10.23 -16.77
N ASP A 231 -52.96 -9.28 -17.25
CA ASP A 231 -54.25 -9.52 -17.95
C ASP A 231 -54.09 -10.19 -19.33
N ALA A 232 -52.89 -10.28 -19.85
CA ALA A 232 -52.60 -10.84 -21.20
C ALA A 232 -52.67 -12.34 -21.30
N TRP A 233 -52.79 -13.08 -20.19
CA TRP A 233 -52.63 -14.51 -20.18
C TRP A 233 -53.92 -15.34 -20.09
N GLY A 234 -55.08 -14.69 -19.94
CA GLY A 234 -56.38 -15.40 -19.95
C GLY A 234 -56.56 -16.50 -18.89
N TRP A 235 -55.77 -16.42 -17.75
CA TRP A 235 -55.86 -17.43 -16.69
C TRP A 235 -57.00 -17.12 -15.74
N PRO A 236 -57.72 -18.14 -15.27
CA PRO A 236 -58.81 -17.92 -14.31
C PRO A 236 -58.27 -17.26 -13.04
N GLN A 237 -59.00 -16.28 -12.56
CA GLN A 237 -58.65 -15.47 -11.37
C GLN A 237 -58.77 -16.23 -10.03
N ASP A 238 -58.93 -17.52 -10.04
CA ASP A 238 -59.27 -18.28 -8.84
C ASP A 238 -58.12 -19.22 -8.44
N TRP A 239 -57.24 -18.73 -7.57
CA TRP A 239 -56.13 -19.49 -6.95
C TRP A 239 -56.49 -19.96 -5.54
N SER A 240 -57.71 -20.37 -5.29
CA SER A 240 -58.15 -20.94 -4.02
C SER A 240 -57.93 -22.46 -4.02
N THR A 241 -56.71 -22.87 -3.77
CA THR A 241 -56.37 -24.17 -3.14
C THR A 241 -54.97 -24.09 -2.51
#